data_7edb3f9dcba90a835e4c9d6c25c70cf5
#
_entry.id   7edb3f9dcba90a835e4c9d6c25c70cf5
#
_cell.length_a   1.000
_cell.length_b   1.000
_cell.length_c   1.000
_cell.angle_alpha   90.00
_cell.angle_beta   90.00
_cell.angle_gamma   90.00
#
_symmetry.space_group_name_H-M   'P 1'
#
loop_
_entity.id
_entity.type
_entity.pdbx_description
1 polymer ?
#
loop_
_entity_poly.entity_id
_entity_poly.type
_entity_poly.pdbx_seq_one_letter_code
_entity_poly.pdbx_strand_id
1 'polypeptide(L)'
;MPQRSESQRTPSDRCAQSRDCKTILLPESTSWSSQQMQISMNGLRQIKRALLATNGFGLAPVIARSNWRRQRLLILCYHGIAMGEEHGSHPEMFLPPAMFARRMEILAQSGCRVLDLGEALRLLQKGQLPAGSVAITFDDGWADFPLHAFPILQKHGFPATVYLTTYYCLLSRPLFRFALAHMMWKLQSKVIENRSFPWLPEQLNLRTEADRTLFLWKIDDYAKQQGLSGKQKDDLAAAFAETIGFDYAAFCRERLFQLMNPEDVAAMARAGVDFQLHTHRHRTPLDRLRFIGEVEQNRDLIAEMTGSGNRVHFCYPSGAVRDDFILWLKEAGVQSATTCVHGLATRDEDPFRLPRLLDQYGLGEEEFDAWLTGFAALLPRRKTVALDVAPE
;
A
#
# COMPACT_ATOMS: atom_id res chain seq x y z
N MET A 1 32.17 -71.57 -2.65
CA MET A 1 30.98 -72.45 -2.81
C MET A 1 29.96 -72.07 -1.81
N PRO A 2 28.66 -72.19 -2.10
CA PRO A 2 27.92 -71.42 -3.11
C PRO A 2 26.71 -70.63 -2.49
N GLN A 3 26.31 -69.59 -3.23
CA GLN A 3 24.95 -69.34 -3.76
C GLN A 3 23.77 -69.38 -2.78
N ARG A 4 23.00 -68.33 -2.73
CA ARG A 4 21.68 -68.23 -3.46
C ARG A 4 21.09 -66.85 -3.36
N SER A 5 20.67 -66.40 -4.52
CA SER A 5 19.76 -65.34 -4.90
C SER A 5 18.36 -65.49 -4.33
N GLU A 6 17.71 -64.37 -3.99
CA GLU A 6 16.23 -64.19 -4.03
C GLU A 6 15.98 -62.71 -4.26
N SER A 7 15.59 -62.32 -5.41
CA SER A 7 14.33 -62.12 -6.10
C SER A 7 13.43 -61.00 -5.50
N GLN A 8 13.34 -59.96 -6.32
CA GLN A 8 12.42 -58.83 -6.25
C GLN A 8 10.95 -59.29 -6.04
N ARG A 9 10.23 -58.60 -5.14
CA ARG A 9 8.79 -58.49 -5.20
C ARG A 9 8.35 -57.06 -4.88
N THR A 10 7.69 -56.44 -5.84
CA THR A 10 6.93 -55.23 -5.76
C THR A 10 5.67 -55.41 -4.89
N PRO A 11 5.24 -54.44 -4.10
CA PRO A 11 3.92 -54.44 -3.47
C PRO A 11 2.95 -53.54 -4.28
N SER A 12 2.26 -54.16 -5.22
CA SER A 12 0.93 -53.73 -5.61
C SER A 12 -0.05 -54.74 -5.00
N ASP A 13 -1.27 -54.25 -4.63
CA ASP A 13 -2.42 -55.00 -4.17
C ASP A 13 -2.48 -55.43 -2.69
N ARG A 14 -3.03 -54.48 -1.89
CA ARG A 14 -4.05 -54.77 -0.86
C ARG A 14 -4.56 -53.47 -0.21
N CYS A 15 -5.67 -52.95 -0.69
CA CYS A 15 -6.61 -52.20 0.16
C CYS A 15 -8.01 -52.19 -0.49
N ALA A 16 -8.73 -53.26 -0.25
CA ALA A 16 -10.16 -53.28 -0.37
C ALA A 16 -10.73 -53.83 0.94
N GLN A 17 -11.71 -53.13 1.49
CA GLN A 17 -12.56 -53.45 2.62
C GLN A 17 -12.15 -52.81 3.98
N SER A 18 -12.74 -51.63 4.26
CA SER A 18 -13.57 -51.42 5.46
C SER A 18 -14.43 -50.16 5.23
N ARG A 19 -15.73 -50.40 5.25
CA ARG A 19 -16.80 -49.39 5.28
C ARG A 19 -16.81 -48.77 6.67
N ASP A 20 -17.04 -47.47 6.72
CA ASP A 20 -17.78 -46.67 7.66
C ASP A 20 -17.09 -45.31 7.86
N CYS A 21 -17.26 -44.44 6.87
CA CYS A 21 -17.06 -43.01 7.09
C CYS A 21 -18.44 -42.36 7.13
N LYS A 22 -18.95 -42.12 8.33
CA LYS A 22 -20.16 -41.32 8.55
C LYS A 22 -19.92 -39.93 8.03
N THR A 23 -20.56 -39.61 6.94
CA THR A 23 -20.67 -38.25 6.36
C THR A 23 -21.38 -37.40 7.43
N ILE A 24 -20.60 -36.53 8.10
CA ILE A 24 -21.16 -35.45 8.90
C ILE A 24 -21.67 -34.41 7.90
N LEU A 25 -23.00 -34.39 7.73
CA LEU A 25 -23.70 -33.32 7.01
C LEU A 25 -23.49 -32.03 7.81
N LEU A 26 -22.61 -31.15 7.32
CA LEU A 26 -22.59 -29.74 7.75
C LEU A 26 -23.91 -29.11 7.30
N PRO A 27 -24.57 -28.27 8.13
CA PRO A 27 -25.79 -27.59 7.74
C PRO A 27 -25.51 -26.72 6.49
N GLU A 28 -26.38 -26.80 5.50
CA GLU A 28 -26.37 -26.00 4.29
C GLU A 28 -26.23 -24.52 4.68
N SER A 29 -25.04 -23.94 4.42
CA SER A 29 -24.88 -22.51 4.43
C SER A 29 -25.78 -21.94 3.34
N THR A 30 -26.75 -21.13 3.72
CA THR A 30 -27.61 -20.38 2.83
C THR A 30 -26.73 -19.62 1.83
N SER A 31 -26.54 -20.16 0.64
CA SER A 31 -25.85 -19.51 -0.46
C SER A 31 -26.72 -18.36 -0.96
N TRP A 32 -26.43 -17.16 -0.48
CA TRP A 32 -26.94 -15.94 -1.09
C TRP A 32 -26.42 -15.88 -2.53
N SER A 33 -27.31 -15.74 -3.51
CA SER A 33 -26.89 -15.61 -4.90
C SER A 33 -25.99 -14.37 -5.03
N SER A 34 -24.98 -14.42 -5.90
CA SER A 34 -24.06 -13.31 -6.16
C SER A 34 -24.80 -12.01 -6.51
N GLN A 35 -25.98 -12.11 -7.10
CA GLN A 35 -26.87 -10.98 -7.39
C GLN A 35 -27.51 -10.37 -6.13
N GLN A 36 -27.95 -11.18 -5.16
CA GLN A 36 -28.52 -10.67 -3.90
C GLN A 36 -27.44 -10.00 -3.03
N MET A 37 -26.22 -10.54 -3.05
CA MET A 37 -25.07 -9.93 -2.36
C MET A 37 -24.68 -8.58 -3.01
N GLN A 38 -24.79 -8.47 -4.33
CA GLN A 38 -24.49 -7.25 -5.09
C GLN A 38 -25.55 -6.15 -4.89
N ILE A 39 -26.84 -6.52 -4.79
CA ILE A 39 -27.96 -5.62 -4.49
C ILE A 39 -27.87 -5.09 -3.06
N SER A 40 -27.58 -5.94 -2.08
CA SER A 40 -27.34 -5.56 -0.67
C SER A 40 -26.13 -4.61 -0.54
N MET A 41 -25.06 -4.84 -1.32
CA MET A 41 -23.86 -4.00 -1.32
C MET A 41 -24.11 -2.59 -1.89
N ASN A 42 -24.91 -2.48 -2.95
CA ASN A 42 -25.26 -1.18 -3.53
C ASN A 42 -26.17 -0.37 -2.59
N GLY A 43 -27.08 -1.02 -1.87
CA GLY A 43 -27.93 -0.39 -0.87
C GLY A 43 -27.12 0.20 0.31
N LEU A 44 -26.18 -0.55 0.87
CA LEU A 44 -25.31 -0.07 1.96
C LEU A 44 -24.40 1.09 1.51
N ARG A 45 -23.91 1.07 0.27
CA ARG A 45 -23.12 2.18 -0.29
C ARG A 45 -23.97 3.44 -0.46
N GLN A 46 -25.20 3.31 -0.91
CA GLN A 46 -26.12 4.43 -1.06
C GLN A 46 -26.51 5.04 0.29
N ILE A 47 -26.81 4.21 1.29
CA ILE A 47 -27.10 4.65 2.67
C ILE A 47 -25.88 5.38 3.25
N LYS A 48 -24.67 4.81 3.10
CA LYS A 48 -23.45 5.48 3.55
C LYS A 48 -23.27 6.85 2.86
N ARG A 49 -23.45 6.94 1.54
CA ARG A 49 -23.37 8.20 0.80
C ARG A 49 -24.40 9.22 1.27
N ALA A 50 -25.65 8.80 1.48
CA ALA A 50 -26.68 9.69 1.98
C ALA A 50 -26.37 10.22 3.40
N LEU A 51 -25.87 9.36 4.29
CA LEU A 51 -25.44 9.75 5.64
C LEU A 51 -24.26 10.73 5.60
N LEU A 52 -23.31 10.52 4.70
CA LEU A 52 -22.17 11.43 4.51
C LEU A 52 -22.62 12.77 3.94
N ALA A 53 -23.44 12.77 2.88
CA ALA A 53 -23.94 14.00 2.24
C ALA A 53 -24.79 14.88 3.16
N THR A 54 -25.50 14.28 4.12
CA THR A 54 -26.30 15.00 5.12
C THR A 54 -25.48 15.39 6.35
N ASN A 55 -24.16 15.17 6.33
CA ASN A 55 -23.27 15.39 7.48
C ASN A 55 -23.79 14.69 8.76
N GLY A 56 -24.38 13.50 8.58
CA GLY A 56 -25.01 12.74 9.64
C GLY A 56 -26.16 13.47 10.33
N PHE A 57 -26.96 14.26 9.60
CA PHE A 57 -28.04 15.09 10.17
C PHE A 57 -27.55 16.04 11.29
N GLY A 58 -26.35 16.63 11.12
CA GLY A 58 -25.75 17.54 12.10
C GLY A 58 -25.02 16.85 13.26
N LEU A 59 -24.85 15.53 13.22
CA LEU A 59 -24.11 14.79 14.26
C LEU A 59 -22.59 14.96 14.17
N ALA A 60 -22.05 15.21 12.97
CA ALA A 60 -20.60 15.32 12.77
C ALA A 60 -19.95 16.42 13.64
N PRO A 61 -20.50 17.66 13.79
CA PRO A 61 -19.96 18.66 14.69
C PRO A 61 -20.02 18.26 16.17
N VAL A 62 -21.04 17.50 16.58
CA VAL A 62 -21.18 16.98 17.95
C VAL A 62 -20.10 15.92 18.22
N ILE A 63 -19.90 15.01 17.27
CA ILE A 63 -18.85 13.98 17.36
C ILE A 63 -17.48 14.63 17.40
N ALA A 64 -17.18 15.59 16.52
CA ALA A 64 -15.91 16.30 16.46
C ALA A 64 -15.51 16.93 17.81
N ARG A 65 -16.50 17.42 18.57
CA ARG A 65 -16.30 18.06 19.89
C ARG A 65 -16.33 17.06 21.06
N SER A 66 -16.70 15.81 20.82
CA SER A 66 -16.88 14.78 21.86
C SER A 66 -15.53 14.37 22.48
N ASN A 67 -15.58 13.89 23.73
CA ASN A 67 -14.43 13.25 24.38
C ASN A 67 -13.97 12.01 23.62
N TRP A 68 -14.90 11.30 22.96
CA TRP A 68 -14.60 10.16 22.12
C TRP A 68 -13.64 10.52 20.97
N ARG A 69 -13.86 11.65 20.25
CA ARG A 69 -12.98 12.10 19.16
C ARG A 69 -11.64 12.65 19.70
N ARG A 70 -11.65 13.32 20.83
CA ARG A 70 -10.45 13.91 21.46
C ARG A 70 -9.40 12.88 21.87
N GLN A 71 -9.82 11.65 22.15
CA GLN A 71 -8.93 10.56 22.57
C GLN A 71 -8.39 9.73 21.39
N ARG A 72 -8.57 10.21 20.16
CA ARG A 72 -8.27 9.46 18.94
C ARG A 72 -7.44 10.27 17.96
N LEU A 73 -6.39 9.64 17.44
CA LEU A 73 -5.53 10.17 16.40
C LEU A 73 -6.02 9.68 15.03
N LEU A 74 -6.24 10.57 14.08
CA LEU A 74 -6.38 10.23 12.68
C LEU A 74 -5.00 10.27 12.03
N ILE A 75 -4.52 9.16 11.50
CA ILE A 75 -3.31 9.08 10.70
C ILE A 75 -3.73 9.00 9.23
N LEU A 76 -3.48 10.05 8.47
CA LEU A 76 -3.69 10.07 7.03
C LEU A 76 -2.55 9.35 6.34
N CYS A 77 -2.89 8.53 5.35
CA CYS A 77 -1.92 7.81 4.53
C CYS A 77 -2.10 8.18 3.07
N TYR A 78 -1.04 8.68 2.48
CA TYR A 78 -0.87 8.95 1.06
C TYR A 78 0.27 8.10 0.49
N HIS A 79 0.33 7.96 -0.83
CA HIS A 79 1.48 7.42 -1.53
C HIS A 79 2.03 8.50 -2.48
N GLY A 80 1.64 8.53 -3.74
CA GLY A 80 2.10 9.51 -4.70
C GLY A 80 1.10 10.65 -4.99
N ILE A 81 1.62 11.81 -5.36
CA ILE A 81 0.86 12.94 -5.90
C ILE A 81 1.24 13.10 -7.37
N ALA A 82 0.35 12.70 -8.26
CA ALA A 82 0.64 12.49 -9.66
C ALA A 82 1.39 13.67 -10.33
N MET A 83 2.45 13.36 -11.05
CA MET A 83 3.17 14.32 -11.91
C MET A 83 2.54 14.41 -13.31
N GLY A 84 1.83 13.36 -13.71
CA GLY A 84 1.09 13.27 -14.95
C GLY A 84 -0.28 12.62 -14.74
N GLU A 85 -0.49 11.45 -15.34
CA GLU A 85 -1.76 10.72 -15.28
C GLU A 85 -1.67 9.40 -14.50
N GLU A 86 -0.73 9.27 -13.57
CA GLU A 86 -0.50 8.06 -12.76
C GLU A 86 -1.77 7.63 -12.01
N HIS A 87 -2.56 8.59 -11.55
CA HIS A 87 -3.86 8.36 -10.90
C HIS A 87 -4.90 7.68 -11.81
N GLY A 88 -4.72 7.77 -13.14
CA GLY A 88 -5.58 7.07 -14.10
C GLY A 88 -5.25 5.57 -14.20
N SER A 89 -3.98 5.20 -14.07
CA SER A 89 -3.54 3.79 -14.10
C SER A 89 -3.47 3.14 -12.72
N HIS A 90 -3.24 3.94 -11.66
CA HIS A 90 -3.10 3.49 -10.27
C HIS A 90 -3.87 4.43 -9.33
N PRO A 91 -5.21 4.45 -9.40
CA PRO A 91 -6.05 5.37 -8.60
C PRO A 91 -5.99 5.09 -7.10
N GLU A 92 -5.55 3.90 -6.70
CA GLU A 92 -5.34 3.50 -5.31
C GLU A 92 -4.03 4.06 -4.72
N MET A 93 -3.08 4.47 -5.58
CA MET A 93 -1.75 4.91 -5.16
C MET A 93 -1.51 6.41 -5.38
N PHE A 94 -2.14 7.00 -6.40
CA PHE A 94 -1.84 8.37 -6.79
C PHE A 94 -3.06 9.28 -6.75
N LEU A 95 -2.88 10.49 -6.20
CA LEU A 95 -3.86 11.56 -6.21
C LEU A 95 -3.43 12.66 -7.19
N PRO A 96 -4.36 13.29 -7.92
CA PRO A 96 -4.07 14.55 -8.62
C PRO A 96 -3.62 15.64 -7.65
N PRO A 97 -2.64 16.50 -8.02
CA PRO A 97 -2.18 17.59 -7.15
C PRO A 97 -3.31 18.52 -6.68
N ALA A 98 -4.27 18.83 -7.55
CA ALA A 98 -5.42 19.65 -7.21
C ALA A 98 -6.30 18.99 -6.14
N MET A 99 -6.47 17.68 -6.19
CA MET A 99 -7.24 16.94 -5.18
C MET A 99 -6.50 16.92 -3.83
N PHE A 100 -5.19 16.69 -3.83
CA PHE A 100 -4.39 16.76 -2.62
C PHE A 100 -4.39 18.15 -2.00
N ALA A 101 -4.23 19.21 -2.81
CA ALA A 101 -4.34 20.60 -2.35
C ALA A 101 -5.70 20.88 -1.69
N ARG A 102 -6.77 20.40 -2.31
CA ARG A 102 -8.11 20.53 -1.75
C ARG A 102 -8.29 19.79 -0.42
N ARG A 103 -7.68 18.58 -0.27
CA ARG A 103 -7.66 17.88 1.02
C ARG A 103 -6.97 18.69 2.11
N MET A 104 -5.82 19.31 1.81
CA MET A 104 -5.10 20.14 2.77
C MET A 104 -5.84 21.42 3.12
N GLU A 105 -6.58 22.02 2.18
CA GLU A 105 -7.48 23.14 2.45
C GLU A 105 -8.63 22.76 3.41
N ILE A 106 -9.31 21.64 3.14
CA ILE A 106 -10.36 21.10 4.02
C ILE A 106 -9.78 20.84 5.42
N LEU A 107 -8.63 20.23 5.51
CA LEU A 107 -7.94 19.95 6.77
C LEU A 107 -7.61 21.24 7.52
N ALA A 108 -7.09 22.27 6.84
CA ALA A 108 -6.78 23.58 7.44
C ALA A 108 -8.03 24.29 7.98
N GLN A 109 -9.18 24.13 7.31
CA GLN A 109 -10.45 24.74 7.69
C GLN A 109 -11.23 23.95 8.74
N SER A 110 -10.90 22.68 8.95
CA SER A 110 -11.64 21.77 9.84
C SER A 110 -11.49 22.06 11.33
N GLY A 111 -10.50 22.89 11.72
CA GLY A 111 -10.09 23.09 13.12
C GLY A 111 -9.30 21.92 13.72
N CYS A 112 -8.93 20.93 12.92
CA CYS A 112 -8.04 19.86 13.32
C CYS A 112 -6.60 20.36 13.55
N ARG A 113 -5.85 19.67 14.41
CA ARG A 113 -4.44 19.92 14.68
C ARG A 113 -3.56 18.90 13.99
N VAL A 114 -2.79 19.34 13.01
CA VAL A 114 -1.79 18.49 12.37
C VAL A 114 -0.52 18.48 13.25
N LEU A 115 -0.08 17.28 13.61
CA LEU A 115 1.05 17.05 14.49
C LEU A 115 2.08 16.18 13.76
N ASP A 116 3.35 16.32 14.13
CA ASP A 116 4.37 15.31 13.83
C ASP A 116 3.92 13.94 14.34
N LEU A 117 4.22 12.87 13.59
CA LEU A 117 3.74 11.53 13.94
C LEU A 117 4.28 11.06 15.29
N GLY A 118 5.57 11.20 15.53
CA GLY A 118 6.20 10.78 16.78
C GLY A 118 5.62 11.52 17.98
N GLU A 119 5.41 12.84 17.85
CA GLU A 119 4.78 13.65 18.89
C GLU A 119 3.31 13.25 19.09
N ALA A 120 2.54 13.02 18.00
CA ALA A 120 1.16 12.60 18.08
C ALA A 120 1.01 11.26 18.80
N LEU A 121 1.88 10.29 18.51
CA LEU A 121 1.88 8.97 19.16
C LEU A 121 2.28 9.08 20.64
N ARG A 122 3.26 9.90 20.96
CA ARG A 122 3.65 10.16 22.36
C ARG A 122 2.50 10.78 23.18
N LEU A 123 1.79 11.76 22.60
CA LEU A 123 0.63 12.39 23.23
C LEU A 123 -0.55 11.44 23.36
N LEU A 124 -0.78 10.59 22.35
CA LEU A 124 -1.80 9.55 22.38
C LEU A 124 -1.59 8.60 23.57
N GLN A 125 -0.38 8.08 23.73
CA GLN A 125 -0.03 7.17 24.83
C GLN A 125 -0.22 7.83 26.20
N LYS A 126 0.07 9.14 26.34
CA LYS A 126 -0.14 9.89 27.57
C LYS A 126 -1.62 10.32 27.80
N GLY A 127 -2.51 10.09 26.85
CA GLY A 127 -3.89 10.60 26.92
C GLY A 127 -3.97 12.13 26.86
N GLN A 128 -3.01 12.78 26.20
CA GLN A 128 -2.86 14.23 26.13
C GLN A 128 -3.03 14.80 24.71
N LEU A 129 -3.66 14.03 23.80
CA LEU A 129 -3.90 14.52 22.45
C LEU A 129 -4.74 15.81 22.46
N PRO A 130 -4.35 16.85 21.69
CA PRO A 130 -5.23 17.95 21.37
C PRO A 130 -6.52 17.46 20.66
N ALA A 131 -7.59 18.22 20.77
CA ALA A 131 -8.83 17.89 20.05
C ALA A 131 -8.59 17.88 18.54
N GLY A 132 -9.13 16.88 17.83
CA GLY A 132 -9.03 16.79 16.39
C GLY A 132 -7.60 16.50 15.88
N SER A 133 -6.77 15.81 16.65
CA SER A 133 -5.39 15.49 16.23
C SER A 133 -5.37 14.65 14.95
N VAL A 134 -4.46 15.05 14.05
CA VAL A 134 -4.19 14.40 12.75
C VAL A 134 -2.67 14.29 12.59
N ALA A 135 -2.18 13.20 12.02
CA ALA A 135 -0.83 13.05 11.49
C ALA A 135 -0.89 12.73 10.00
N ILE A 136 0.06 13.25 9.22
CA ILE A 136 0.12 13.03 7.77
C ILE A 136 1.30 12.12 7.48
N THR A 137 1.04 11.00 6.78
CA THR A 137 2.07 10.04 6.38
C THR A 137 2.03 9.78 4.88
N PHE A 138 3.21 9.52 4.30
CA PHE A 138 3.39 9.09 2.93
C PHE A 138 4.17 7.78 2.92
N ASP A 139 3.73 6.82 2.13
CA ASP A 139 4.42 5.54 2.00
C ASP A 139 5.32 5.54 0.76
N ASP A 140 6.29 4.62 0.71
CA ASP A 140 7.26 4.35 -0.35
C ASP A 140 8.33 5.42 -0.55
N GLY A 141 7.97 6.70 -0.60
CA GLY A 141 8.88 7.82 -0.88
C GLY A 141 8.98 8.16 -2.37
N TRP A 142 7.85 8.34 -3.05
CA TRP A 142 7.76 8.67 -4.48
C TRP A 142 8.46 9.99 -4.83
N ALA A 143 9.02 10.06 -6.03
CA ALA A 143 9.77 11.23 -6.55
C ALA A 143 8.91 12.48 -6.75
N ASP A 144 7.60 12.34 -6.77
CA ASP A 144 6.64 13.44 -6.82
C ASP A 144 6.53 14.21 -5.49
N PHE A 145 6.89 13.60 -4.36
CA PHE A 145 6.74 14.21 -3.03
C PHE A 145 7.38 15.58 -2.92
N PRO A 146 8.68 15.79 -3.24
CA PRO A 146 9.31 17.11 -3.19
C PRO A 146 8.71 18.12 -4.17
N LEU A 147 8.11 17.65 -5.27
CA LEU A 147 7.62 18.50 -6.36
C LEU A 147 6.17 18.93 -6.16
N HIS A 148 5.32 18.08 -5.64
CA HIS A 148 3.87 18.29 -5.56
C HIS A 148 3.30 18.22 -4.15
N ALA A 149 3.70 17.26 -3.31
CA ALA A 149 3.18 17.13 -1.96
C ALA A 149 3.77 18.18 -1.02
N PHE A 150 5.09 18.26 -0.94
CA PHE A 150 5.80 19.11 0.02
C PHE A 150 5.46 20.61 -0.09
N PRO A 151 5.41 21.23 -1.28
CA PRO A 151 5.03 22.64 -1.39
C PRO A 151 3.62 22.94 -0.86
N ILE A 152 2.67 22.02 -1.05
CA ILE A 152 1.30 22.14 -0.54
C ILE A 152 1.30 22.03 0.99
N LEU A 153 2.02 21.05 1.55
CA LEU A 153 2.16 20.89 3.00
C LEU A 153 2.83 22.11 3.63
N GLN A 154 3.90 22.60 3.03
CA GLN A 154 4.65 23.78 3.49
C GLN A 154 3.77 25.04 3.52
N LYS A 155 2.90 25.24 2.52
CA LYS A 155 1.94 26.36 2.46
C LYS A 155 1.04 26.40 3.70
N HIS A 156 0.68 25.25 4.26
CA HIS A 156 -0.17 25.13 5.45
C HIS A 156 0.62 24.96 6.76
N GLY A 157 1.95 24.83 6.71
CA GLY A 157 2.78 24.53 7.87
C GLY A 157 2.53 23.14 8.44
N PHE A 158 2.10 22.18 7.62
CA PHE A 158 1.79 20.82 8.05
C PHE A 158 3.03 19.94 8.03
N PRO A 159 3.43 19.35 9.19
CA PRO A 159 4.48 18.35 9.23
C PRO A 159 4.01 17.05 8.53
N ALA A 160 4.95 16.31 7.99
CA ALA A 160 4.70 15.00 7.38
C ALA A 160 5.81 14.01 7.69
N THR A 161 5.43 12.74 7.78
CA THR A 161 6.34 11.60 7.89
C THR A 161 6.31 10.79 6.60
N VAL A 162 7.48 10.47 6.05
CA VAL A 162 7.62 9.59 4.89
C VAL A 162 8.18 8.24 5.37
N TYR A 163 7.41 7.17 5.19
CA TYR A 163 7.88 5.80 5.34
C TYR A 163 8.63 5.39 4.08
N LEU A 164 9.95 5.41 4.14
CA LEU A 164 10.82 5.34 2.96
C LEU A 164 11.30 3.92 2.67
N THR A 165 11.10 3.45 1.45
CA THR A 165 11.74 2.26 0.92
C THR A 165 13.08 2.63 0.26
N THR A 166 14.20 2.13 0.76
CA THR A 166 15.52 2.67 0.41
C THR A 166 16.20 2.02 -0.80
N TYR A 167 15.88 0.76 -1.13
CA TYR A 167 16.51 0.09 -2.27
C TYR A 167 16.28 0.83 -3.59
N TYR A 168 15.06 1.27 -3.83
CA TYR A 168 14.66 1.92 -5.06
C TYR A 168 15.10 3.39 -5.13
N CYS A 169 15.42 4.02 -3.98
CA CYS A 169 16.05 5.36 -3.94
C CYS A 169 17.44 5.37 -4.60
N LEU A 170 18.12 4.21 -4.59
CA LEU A 170 19.44 4.05 -5.22
C LEU A 170 19.35 3.76 -6.73
N LEU A 171 18.15 3.60 -7.26
CA LEU A 171 17.89 3.23 -8.64
C LEU A 171 17.14 4.36 -9.34
N SER A 172 17.81 5.11 -10.20
CA SER A 172 17.19 6.21 -10.98
C SER A 172 16.36 5.64 -12.15
N ARG A 173 15.39 4.81 -11.85
CA ARG A 173 14.54 4.16 -12.87
C ARG A 173 13.14 3.85 -12.34
N PRO A 174 12.13 3.79 -13.21
CA PRO A 174 10.76 3.49 -12.83
C PRO A 174 10.62 2.10 -12.20
N LEU A 175 9.68 1.96 -11.27
CA LEU A 175 9.30 0.65 -10.73
C LEU A 175 8.67 -0.20 -11.84
N PHE A 176 9.27 -1.34 -12.13
CA PHE A 176 9.01 -2.18 -13.30
C PHE A 176 7.53 -2.46 -13.56
N ARG A 177 6.81 -2.96 -12.56
CA ARG A 177 5.38 -3.30 -12.70
C ARG A 177 4.50 -2.06 -12.91
N PHE A 178 4.80 -0.96 -12.22
CA PHE A 178 4.07 0.30 -12.36
C PHE A 178 4.26 0.89 -13.76
N ALA A 179 5.49 0.89 -14.26
CA ALA A 179 5.80 1.36 -15.60
C ALA A 179 5.05 0.54 -16.67
N LEU A 180 5.12 -0.79 -16.61
CA LEU A 180 4.41 -1.67 -17.55
C LEU A 180 2.89 -1.45 -17.52
N ALA A 181 2.30 -1.39 -16.34
CA ALA A 181 0.85 -1.19 -16.20
C ALA A 181 0.43 0.16 -16.77
N HIS A 182 1.17 1.23 -16.49
CA HIS A 182 0.90 2.57 -17.01
C HIS A 182 1.05 2.65 -18.53
N MET A 183 2.10 2.09 -19.11
CA MET A 183 2.30 2.06 -20.56
C MET A 183 1.13 1.36 -21.27
N MET A 184 0.69 0.22 -20.78
CA MET A 184 -0.46 -0.49 -21.33
C MET A 184 -1.77 0.29 -21.13
N TRP A 185 -1.93 0.98 -20.01
CA TRP A 185 -3.09 1.82 -19.73
C TRP A 185 -3.13 3.03 -20.68
N LYS A 186 -2.01 3.71 -20.93
CA LYS A 186 -1.93 4.82 -21.90
C LYS A 186 -2.34 4.41 -23.31
N LEU A 187 -2.13 3.16 -23.67
CA LEU A 187 -2.45 2.58 -24.98
C LEU A 187 -3.70 1.71 -24.97
N GLN A 188 -4.59 1.87 -23.99
CA GLN A 188 -5.76 1.02 -23.75
C GLN A 188 -6.81 0.98 -24.87
N SER A 189 -6.70 1.82 -25.90
CA SER A 189 -7.58 1.77 -27.09
C SER A 189 -7.02 0.88 -28.20
N LYS A 190 -5.79 0.35 -28.07
CA LYS A 190 -5.03 -0.28 -29.16
C LYS A 190 -5.05 -1.81 -29.11
N VAL A 191 -4.86 -2.40 -30.27
CA VAL A 191 -4.39 -3.76 -30.47
C VAL A 191 -3.06 -3.67 -31.21
N ILE A 192 -2.01 -4.33 -30.71
CA ILE A 192 -0.63 -4.16 -31.16
C ILE A 192 -0.08 -5.51 -31.58
N GLU A 193 0.58 -5.59 -32.73
CA GLU A 193 1.30 -6.79 -33.15
C GLU A 193 2.56 -6.96 -32.30
N ASN A 194 2.71 -8.14 -31.72
CA ASN A 194 3.88 -8.53 -30.96
C ASN A 194 4.78 -9.45 -31.78
N ARG A 195 5.94 -8.96 -32.16
CA ARG A 195 6.95 -9.74 -32.89
C ARG A 195 8.22 -9.97 -32.04
N SER A 196 8.32 -9.30 -30.89
CA SER A 196 9.53 -9.26 -30.08
C SER A 196 9.54 -10.28 -28.94
N PHE A 197 8.37 -10.68 -28.44
CA PHE A 197 8.23 -11.55 -27.28
C PHE A 197 7.46 -12.83 -27.64
N PRO A 198 8.16 -13.94 -28.02
CA PRO A 198 7.50 -15.19 -28.46
C PRO A 198 6.63 -15.85 -27.39
N TRP A 199 6.85 -15.51 -26.13
CA TRP A 199 6.12 -16.01 -24.96
C TRP A 199 4.85 -15.16 -24.63
N LEU A 200 4.64 -14.05 -25.34
CA LEU A 200 3.38 -13.31 -25.34
C LEU A 200 2.57 -13.64 -26.61
N PRO A 201 1.24 -13.40 -26.62
CA PRO A 201 0.43 -13.54 -27.81
C PRO A 201 0.93 -12.69 -28.99
N GLU A 202 0.73 -13.15 -30.23
CA GLU A 202 1.08 -12.40 -31.44
C GLU A 202 0.36 -11.04 -31.52
N GLN A 203 -0.84 -10.94 -30.93
CA GLN A 203 -1.58 -9.69 -30.80
C GLN A 203 -1.81 -9.36 -29.33
N LEU A 204 -1.39 -8.17 -28.91
CA LEU A 204 -1.63 -7.61 -27.60
C LEU A 204 -2.88 -6.72 -27.67
N ASN A 205 -3.99 -7.23 -27.23
CA ASN A 205 -5.22 -6.46 -27.11
C ASN A 205 -5.21 -5.68 -25.79
N LEU A 206 -4.92 -4.39 -25.85
CA LEU A 206 -4.85 -3.54 -24.63
C LEU A 206 -6.20 -2.92 -24.23
N ARG A 207 -7.31 -3.25 -24.96
CA ARG A 207 -8.62 -2.61 -24.75
C ARG A 207 -9.30 -3.05 -23.45
N THR A 208 -9.05 -4.27 -22.99
CA THR A 208 -9.68 -4.77 -21.77
C THR A 208 -8.70 -4.76 -20.60
N GLU A 209 -9.21 -4.47 -19.41
CA GLU A 209 -8.41 -4.52 -18.17
C GLU A 209 -7.90 -5.95 -17.90
N ALA A 210 -8.75 -6.96 -18.20
CA ALA A 210 -8.38 -8.37 -18.01
C ALA A 210 -7.16 -8.75 -18.86
N ASP A 211 -7.10 -8.32 -20.12
CA ASP A 211 -5.96 -8.59 -21.00
C ASP A 211 -4.70 -7.87 -20.52
N ARG A 212 -4.81 -6.59 -20.14
CA ARG A 212 -3.67 -5.82 -19.59
C ARG A 212 -3.12 -6.48 -18.33
N THR A 213 -4.01 -6.93 -17.43
CA THR A 213 -3.61 -7.65 -16.21
C THR A 213 -2.92 -8.96 -16.53
N LEU A 214 -3.44 -9.73 -17.51
CA LEU A 214 -2.81 -10.97 -17.96
C LEU A 214 -1.42 -10.73 -18.53
N PHE A 215 -1.24 -9.70 -19.38
CA PHE A 215 0.07 -9.37 -19.95
C PHE A 215 1.05 -8.93 -18.88
N LEU A 216 0.63 -8.07 -17.96
CA LEU A 216 1.44 -7.65 -16.82
C LEU A 216 1.91 -8.86 -16.00
N TRP A 217 1.01 -9.79 -15.70
CA TRP A 217 1.35 -11.03 -14.99
C TRP A 217 2.36 -11.87 -15.78
N LYS A 218 2.16 -12.09 -17.08
CA LYS A 218 3.08 -12.88 -17.92
C LYS A 218 4.48 -12.27 -17.99
N ILE A 219 4.58 -10.93 -18.12
CA ILE A 219 5.87 -10.23 -18.17
C ILE A 219 6.59 -10.30 -16.81
N ASP A 220 5.86 -10.14 -15.71
CA ASP A 220 6.41 -10.25 -14.36
C ASP A 220 6.86 -11.69 -14.04
N ASP A 221 6.06 -12.68 -14.42
CA ASP A 221 6.38 -14.10 -14.26
C ASP A 221 7.62 -14.49 -15.05
N TYR A 222 7.72 -14.07 -16.32
CA TYR A 222 8.93 -14.25 -17.12
C TYR A 222 10.16 -13.64 -16.44
N ALA A 223 10.05 -12.40 -15.95
CA ALA A 223 11.16 -11.73 -15.28
C ALA A 223 11.59 -12.47 -13.99
N LYS A 224 10.65 -13.08 -13.27
CA LYS A 224 10.92 -13.92 -12.09
C LYS A 224 11.58 -15.23 -12.46
N GLN A 225 11.03 -15.94 -13.43
CA GLN A 225 11.57 -17.25 -13.89
C GLN A 225 12.99 -17.12 -14.44
N GLN A 226 13.30 -16.02 -15.11
CA GLN A 226 14.65 -15.75 -15.63
C GLN A 226 15.59 -15.14 -14.56
N GLY A 227 15.11 -14.88 -13.35
CA GLY A 227 15.90 -14.25 -12.28
C GLY A 227 16.47 -12.88 -12.65
N LEU A 228 15.71 -12.07 -13.43
CA LEU A 228 16.21 -10.82 -13.97
C LEU A 228 16.59 -9.82 -12.86
N SER A 229 17.78 -9.27 -12.97
CA SER A 229 18.24 -8.14 -12.15
C SER A 229 17.43 -6.87 -12.42
N GLY A 230 17.55 -5.86 -11.55
CA GLY A 230 16.86 -4.58 -11.73
C GLY A 230 17.18 -3.91 -13.07
N LYS A 231 18.45 -3.96 -13.53
CA LYS A 231 18.85 -3.46 -14.84
C LYS A 231 18.18 -4.25 -15.98
N GLN A 232 18.19 -5.57 -15.91
CA GLN A 232 17.57 -6.42 -16.96
C GLN A 232 16.04 -6.24 -17.02
N LYS A 233 15.39 -5.97 -15.90
CA LYS A 233 13.95 -5.60 -15.85
C LYS A 233 13.71 -4.25 -16.53
N ASP A 234 14.60 -3.29 -16.34
CA ASP A 234 14.54 -1.99 -17.02
C ASP A 234 14.73 -2.14 -18.53
N ASP A 235 15.73 -2.94 -18.95
CA ASP A 235 15.97 -3.26 -20.37
C ASP A 235 14.74 -3.97 -20.98
N LEU A 236 14.09 -4.88 -20.24
CA LEU A 236 12.85 -5.54 -20.66
C LEU A 236 11.67 -4.56 -20.79
N ALA A 237 11.53 -3.62 -19.85
CA ALA A 237 10.50 -2.58 -19.93
C ALA A 237 10.71 -1.65 -21.13
N ALA A 238 11.96 -1.28 -21.42
CA ALA A 238 12.31 -0.47 -22.59
C ALA A 238 12.01 -1.22 -23.91
N ALA A 239 12.37 -2.49 -24.01
CA ALA A 239 12.06 -3.33 -25.18
C ALA A 239 10.55 -3.52 -25.37
N PHE A 240 9.80 -3.68 -24.27
CA PHE A 240 8.34 -3.76 -24.31
C PHE A 240 7.73 -2.43 -24.77
N ALA A 241 8.22 -1.30 -24.26
CA ALA A 241 7.80 0.04 -24.67
C ALA A 241 8.01 0.28 -26.17
N GLU A 242 9.17 -0.11 -26.71
CA GLU A 242 9.46 -0.06 -28.15
C GLU A 242 8.44 -0.87 -28.96
N THR A 243 8.15 -2.08 -28.53
CA THR A 243 7.17 -2.97 -29.18
C THR A 243 5.77 -2.35 -29.25
N ILE A 244 5.35 -1.67 -28.16
CA ILE A 244 4.02 -1.05 -28.10
C ILE A 244 4.00 0.41 -28.62
N GLY A 245 5.15 0.95 -29.04
CA GLY A 245 5.29 2.32 -29.56
C GLY A 245 5.13 3.39 -28.48
N PHE A 246 5.73 3.17 -27.29
CA PHE A 246 5.73 4.10 -26.15
C PHE A 246 7.13 4.73 -25.96
N ASP A 247 7.20 6.04 -25.72
CA ASP A 247 8.48 6.74 -25.44
C ASP A 247 8.93 6.51 -24.00
N TYR A 248 9.64 5.39 -23.77
CA TYR A 248 10.18 5.05 -22.45
C TYR A 248 11.28 6.00 -21.98
N ALA A 249 12.03 6.59 -22.91
CA ALA A 249 13.09 7.53 -22.56
C ALA A 249 12.53 8.84 -22.00
N ALA A 250 11.46 9.39 -22.59
CA ALA A 250 10.74 10.54 -22.03
C ALA A 250 10.15 10.20 -20.66
N PHE A 251 9.50 9.04 -20.54
CA PHE A 251 8.92 8.53 -19.28
C PHE A 251 9.96 8.47 -18.14
N CYS A 252 11.16 7.99 -18.41
CA CYS A 252 12.26 7.97 -17.44
C CYS A 252 12.76 9.38 -17.07
N ARG A 253 12.85 10.31 -18.04
CA ARG A 253 13.28 11.70 -17.80
C ARG A 253 12.28 12.45 -16.92
N GLU A 254 10.99 12.19 -17.08
CA GLU A 254 9.92 12.78 -16.25
C GLU A 254 9.86 12.18 -14.85
N ARG A 255 10.67 11.17 -14.55
CA ARG A 255 10.75 10.47 -13.27
C ARG A 255 9.44 9.82 -12.81
N LEU A 256 8.53 9.50 -13.75
CA LEU A 256 7.28 8.82 -13.42
C LEU A 256 7.55 7.44 -12.81
N PHE A 257 6.84 7.12 -11.75
CA PHE A 257 6.98 5.88 -10.97
C PHE A 257 8.41 5.59 -10.47
N GLN A 258 9.20 6.64 -10.23
CA GLN A 258 10.48 6.55 -9.52
C GLN A 258 10.31 6.95 -8.06
N LEU A 259 11.23 6.52 -7.20
CA LEU A 259 11.32 7.04 -5.84
C LEU A 259 12.26 8.25 -5.78
N MET A 260 12.19 8.99 -4.68
CA MET A 260 13.17 10.03 -4.36
C MET A 260 14.58 9.44 -4.42
N ASN A 261 15.52 10.15 -5.05
CA ASN A 261 16.93 9.79 -4.95
C ASN A 261 17.53 10.26 -3.61
N PRO A 262 18.77 9.87 -3.27
CA PRO A 262 19.40 10.28 -2.01
C PRO A 262 19.48 11.80 -1.80
N GLU A 263 19.66 12.57 -2.87
CA GLU A 263 19.73 14.03 -2.83
C GLU A 263 18.37 14.64 -2.50
N ASP A 264 17.27 14.10 -3.08
CA ASP A 264 15.89 14.49 -2.75
C ASP A 264 15.59 14.21 -1.27
N VAL A 265 15.92 13.00 -0.79
CA VAL A 265 15.72 12.60 0.61
C VAL A 265 16.47 13.53 1.56
N ALA A 266 17.75 13.79 1.27
CA ALA A 266 18.57 14.71 2.07
C ALA A 266 18.01 16.13 2.07
N ALA A 267 17.52 16.62 0.92
CA ALA A 267 16.91 17.94 0.81
C ALA A 267 15.62 18.04 1.65
N MET A 268 14.75 17.05 1.56
CA MET A 268 13.49 16.99 2.30
C MET A 268 13.73 16.86 3.83
N ALA A 269 14.71 16.07 4.24
CA ALA A 269 15.09 15.96 5.65
C ALA A 269 15.58 17.31 6.21
N ARG A 270 16.41 18.06 5.46
CA ARG A 270 16.82 19.43 5.83
C ARG A 270 15.66 20.41 5.90
N ALA A 271 14.61 20.17 5.10
CA ALA A 271 13.39 20.97 5.12
C ALA A 271 12.41 20.57 6.24
N GLY A 272 12.75 19.59 7.09
CA GLY A 272 11.98 19.20 8.27
C GLY A 272 11.02 18.02 8.04
N VAL A 273 11.11 17.31 6.91
CA VAL A 273 10.35 16.09 6.69
C VAL A 273 10.95 14.95 7.53
N ASP A 274 10.09 14.25 8.27
CA ASP A 274 10.49 13.07 9.04
C ASP A 274 10.50 11.82 8.14
N PHE A 275 11.60 11.05 8.17
CA PHE A 275 11.74 9.81 7.42
C PHE A 275 11.77 8.61 8.37
N GLN A 276 10.89 7.63 8.12
CA GLN A 276 10.70 6.45 8.96
C GLN A 276 10.75 5.16 8.12
N LEU A 277 10.62 4.00 8.76
CA LEU A 277 10.96 2.68 8.22
C LEU A 277 9.85 2.08 7.36
N HIS A 278 10.21 1.58 6.16
CA HIS A 278 9.31 0.85 5.24
C HIS A 278 10.01 -0.34 4.56
N THR A 279 10.99 -0.93 5.21
CA THR A 279 11.93 -1.95 4.72
C THR A 279 12.82 -1.49 3.57
N HIS A 280 13.94 -2.18 3.39
CA HIS A 280 14.89 -1.82 2.34
C HIS A 280 14.33 -2.07 0.94
N ARG A 281 13.70 -3.23 0.69
CA ARG A 281 13.20 -3.65 -0.63
C ARG A 281 11.69 -3.70 -0.77
N HIS A 282 10.95 -3.04 0.13
CA HIS A 282 9.49 -3.11 0.20
C HIS A 282 9.00 -4.57 0.32
N ARG A 283 9.65 -5.37 1.20
CA ARG A 283 9.34 -6.79 1.41
C ARG A 283 9.26 -7.12 2.88
N THR A 284 8.46 -8.12 3.21
CA THR A 284 8.30 -8.67 4.55
C THR A 284 8.62 -10.17 4.54
N PRO A 285 9.92 -10.57 4.45
CA PRO A 285 10.31 -11.97 4.43
C PRO A 285 9.78 -12.72 5.65
N LEU A 286 9.38 -13.99 5.47
CA LEU A 286 8.92 -14.87 6.54
C LEU A 286 10.07 -15.44 7.39
N ASP A 287 11.30 -15.24 6.98
CA ASP A 287 12.50 -15.56 7.75
C ASP A 287 12.90 -14.39 8.64
N ARG A 288 13.10 -14.66 9.94
CA ARG A 288 13.41 -13.65 10.95
C ARG A 288 14.67 -12.84 10.63
N LEU A 289 15.77 -13.50 10.27
CA LEU A 289 17.04 -12.80 10.02
C LEU A 289 16.96 -11.92 8.77
N ARG A 290 16.28 -12.38 7.74
CA ARG A 290 16.04 -11.60 6.53
C ARG A 290 15.12 -10.41 6.80
N PHE A 291 14.06 -10.59 7.61
CA PHE A 291 13.15 -9.51 7.97
C PHE A 291 13.88 -8.41 8.77
N ILE A 292 14.61 -8.81 9.82
CA ILE A 292 15.41 -7.86 10.61
C ILE A 292 16.45 -7.16 9.73
N GLY A 293 17.12 -7.90 8.84
CA GLY A 293 18.07 -7.33 7.88
C GLY A 293 17.44 -6.30 6.93
N GLU A 294 16.20 -6.51 6.47
CA GLU A 294 15.45 -5.50 5.69
C GLU A 294 15.18 -4.22 6.50
N VAL A 295 14.86 -4.34 7.79
CA VAL A 295 14.60 -3.19 8.68
C VAL A 295 15.90 -2.43 9.00
N GLU A 296 16.98 -3.14 9.33
CA GLU A 296 18.26 -2.54 9.69
C GLU A 296 18.92 -1.85 8.49
N GLN A 297 18.98 -2.52 7.32
CA GLN A 297 19.50 -1.90 6.09
C GLN A 297 18.71 -0.64 5.72
N ASN A 298 17.39 -0.68 5.88
CA ASN A 298 16.54 0.48 5.65
C ASN A 298 16.90 1.63 6.59
N ARG A 299 17.04 1.34 7.89
CA ARG A 299 17.41 2.34 8.92
C ARG A 299 18.75 2.99 8.64
N ASP A 300 19.77 2.19 8.34
CA ASP A 300 21.13 2.65 8.09
C ASP A 300 21.20 3.57 6.88
N LEU A 301 20.54 3.20 5.77
CA LEU A 301 20.50 4.02 4.57
C LEU A 301 19.70 5.32 4.77
N ILE A 302 18.60 5.29 5.51
CA ILE A 302 17.89 6.53 5.87
C ILE A 302 18.80 7.43 6.71
N ALA A 303 19.52 6.87 7.70
CA ALA A 303 20.45 7.64 8.52
C ALA A 303 21.60 8.23 7.69
N GLU A 304 22.14 7.48 6.73
CA GLU A 304 23.18 7.95 5.80
C GLU A 304 22.67 9.15 4.97
N MET A 305 21.48 9.04 4.38
CA MET A 305 20.91 10.08 3.52
C MET A 305 20.48 11.33 4.29
N THR A 306 20.01 11.18 5.54
CA THR A 306 19.40 12.27 6.31
C THR A 306 20.31 12.84 7.42
N GLY A 307 21.46 12.21 7.69
CA GLY A 307 22.48 12.63 8.65
C GLY A 307 22.20 12.30 10.11
N SER A 308 20.96 12.11 10.55
CA SER A 308 20.61 11.70 11.92
C SER A 308 19.12 11.47 12.07
N GLY A 309 18.70 10.96 13.23
CA GLY A 309 17.31 10.89 13.62
C GLY A 309 16.91 9.52 14.16
N ASN A 310 15.83 9.53 14.92
CA ASN A 310 15.30 8.32 15.56
C ASN A 310 14.33 7.63 14.60
N ARG A 311 14.71 6.47 14.06
CA ARG A 311 13.89 5.66 13.13
C ARG A 311 13.24 4.52 13.89
N VAL A 312 12.12 4.85 14.55
CA VAL A 312 11.43 3.94 15.46
C VAL A 312 9.98 3.66 15.05
N HIS A 313 9.50 4.35 14.02
CA HIS A 313 8.17 4.12 13.46
C HIS A 313 8.28 3.32 12.18
N PHE A 314 7.38 2.36 12.01
CA PHE A 314 7.39 1.44 10.88
C PHE A 314 6.04 1.46 10.14
N CYS A 315 6.05 1.23 8.84
CA CYS A 315 4.86 0.91 8.08
C CYS A 315 5.05 -0.46 7.40
N TYR A 316 4.06 -1.34 7.55
CA TYR A 316 4.12 -2.65 6.91
C TYR A 316 3.95 -2.53 5.39
N PRO A 317 4.96 -2.95 4.58
CA PRO A 317 4.79 -3.06 3.13
C PRO A 317 3.52 -3.83 2.77
N SER A 318 2.73 -3.28 1.84
CA SER A 318 1.45 -3.85 1.39
C SER A 318 0.42 -4.12 2.52
N GLY A 319 0.62 -3.56 3.71
CA GLY A 319 -0.23 -3.79 4.88
C GLY A 319 -0.15 -5.20 5.49
N ALA A 320 0.88 -5.96 5.15
CA ALA A 320 1.08 -7.34 5.59
C ALA A 320 1.50 -7.42 7.06
N VAL A 321 0.58 -7.73 7.96
CA VAL A 321 0.82 -7.82 9.40
C VAL A 321 0.76 -9.27 9.88
N ARG A 322 1.78 -9.69 10.67
CA ARG A 322 1.83 -11.00 11.35
C ARG A 322 2.31 -10.80 12.79
N ASP A 323 1.92 -11.70 13.67
CA ASP A 323 2.37 -11.66 15.07
C ASP A 323 3.90 -11.83 15.18
N ASP A 324 4.49 -12.68 14.34
CA ASP A 324 5.94 -12.86 14.26
C ASP A 324 6.66 -11.55 13.92
N PHE A 325 6.12 -10.78 12.95
CA PHE A 325 6.71 -9.50 12.55
C PHE A 325 6.72 -8.49 13.69
N ILE A 326 5.69 -8.48 14.54
CA ILE A 326 5.63 -7.61 15.71
C ILE A 326 6.77 -7.94 16.69
N LEU A 327 7.03 -9.21 16.93
CA LEU A 327 8.14 -9.63 17.79
C LEU A 327 9.49 -9.19 17.22
N TRP A 328 9.70 -9.38 15.92
CA TRP A 328 10.95 -9.02 15.24
C TRP A 328 11.15 -7.49 15.12
N LEU A 329 10.06 -6.72 14.95
CA LEU A 329 10.13 -5.25 14.98
C LEU A 329 10.53 -4.74 16.36
N LYS A 330 9.98 -5.31 17.45
CA LYS A 330 10.38 -4.97 18.83
C LYS A 330 11.86 -5.26 19.07
N GLU A 331 12.33 -6.41 18.59
CA GLU A 331 13.75 -6.77 18.66
C GLU A 331 14.63 -5.79 17.88
N ALA A 332 14.21 -5.35 16.70
CA ALA A 332 14.86 -4.33 15.91
C ALA A 332 14.71 -2.90 16.48
N GLY A 333 14.15 -2.74 17.70
CA GLY A 333 14.03 -1.44 18.38
C GLY A 333 12.93 -0.53 17.81
N VAL A 334 11.99 -1.04 17.02
CA VAL A 334 10.81 -0.31 16.55
C VAL A 334 9.84 -0.11 17.72
N GLN A 335 9.21 1.05 17.79
CA GLN A 335 8.28 1.42 18.86
C GLN A 335 6.83 1.43 18.44
N SER A 336 6.54 1.66 17.15
CA SER A 336 5.20 1.59 16.60
C SER A 336 5.19 1.17 15.14
N ALA A 337 4.05 0.63 14.69
CA ALA A 337 3.85 0.29 13.29
C ALA A 337 2.43 0.60 12.83
N THR A 338 2.30 1.12 11.60
CA THR A 338 1.04 1.47 10.96
C THR A 338 0.63 0.41 9.95
N THR A 339 -0.68 0.23 9.82
CA THR A 339 -1.29 -0.74 8.90
C THR A 339 -2.10 -0.05 7.80
N CYS A 340 -2.67 -0.83 6.89
CA CYS A 340 -3.66 -0.36 5.90
C CYS A 340 -5.11 -0.51 6.38
N VAL A 341 -5.33 -0.80 7.67
CA VAL A 341 -6.67 -0.88 8.25
C VAL A 341 -7.20 0.53 8.50
N HIS A 342 -8.39 0.83 7.95
CA HIS A 342 -9.00 2.14 8.14
C HIS A 342 -9.50 2.32 9.57
N GLY A 343 -9.11 3.39 10.25
CA GLY A 343 -9.51 3.65 11.63
C GLY A 343 -8.94 4.94 12.19
N LEU A 344 -9.34 5.20 13.43
CA LEU A 344 -8.75 6.21 14.31
C LEU A 344 -7.93 5.48 15.37
N ALA A 345 -6.65 5.78 15.50
CA ALA A 345 -5.80 5.16 16.49
C ALA A 345 -6.18 5.59 17.92
N THR A 346 -6.17 4.66 18.85
CA THR A 346 -6.45 4.87 20.27
C THR A 346 -5.28 4.40 21.12
N ARG A 347 -5.20 4.89 22.38
CA ARG A 347 -4.15 4.46 23.31
C ARG A 347 -4.24 3.01 23.74
N ASP A 348 -5.44 2.40 23.60
CA ASP A 348 -5.69 1.03 24.03
C ASP A 348 -5.41 0.01 22.91
N GLU A 349 -5.09 0.49 21.68
CA GLU A 349 -4.67 -0.36 20.57
C GLU A 349 -3.21 -0.79 20.70
N ASP A 350 -2.88 -1.95 20.12
CA ASP A 350 -1.49 -2.38 19.96
C ASP A 350 -0.73 -1.33 19.13
N PRO A 351 0.33 -0.71 19.66
CA PRO A 351 1.12 0.29 18.94
C PRO A 351 1.75 -0.25 17.65
N PHE A 352 1.81 -1.57 17.48
CA PHE A 352 2.29 -2.21 16.24
C PHE A 352 1.18 -2.52 15.24
N ARG A 353 -0.06 -2.06 15.48
CA ARG A 353 -1.23 -2.28 14.59
C ARG A 353 -2.05 -1.02 14.40
N LEU A 354 -1.41 0.15 14.39
CA LEU A 354 -2.11 1.42 14.30
C LEU A 354 -2.87 1.55 12.98
N PRO A 355 -4.17 1.86 13.03
CA PRO A 355 -4.98 2.09 11.85
C PRO A 355 -4.69 3.45 11.22
N ARG A 356 -4.92 3.56 9.91
CA ARG A 356 -4.79 4.81 9.15
C ARG A 356 -6.01 5.03 8.25
N LEU A 357 -6.16 6.22 7.73
CA LEU A 357 -7.03 6.47 6.58
C LEU A 357 -6.16 6.52 5.31
N LEU A 358 -6.34 5.55 4.41
CA LEU A 358 -5.77 5.62 3.07
C LEU A 358 -6.67 6.55 2.24
N ASP A 359 -6.17 7.77 1.97
CA ASP A 359 -6.87 8.72 1.09
C ASP A 359 -6.45 8.44 -0.35
N GLN A 360 -7.41 7.97 -1.13
CA GLN A 360 -7.23 7.51 -2.51
C GLN A 360 -8.10 8.31 -3.46
N TYR A 361 -7.83 8.24 -4.75
CA TYR A 361 -8.57 8.96 -5.80
C TYR A 361 -10.09 8.77 -5.72
N GLY A 362 -10.54 7.59 -5.29
CA GLY A 362 -11.96 7.27 -5.16
C GLY A 362 -12.65 7.77 -3.89
N LEU A 363 -11.91 8.37 -2.93
CA LEU A 363 -12.49 8.90 -1.69
C LEU A 363 -13.09 10.28 -1.96
N GLY A 364 -14.39 10.48 -1.68
CA GLY A 364 -15.09 11.78 -1.83
C GLY A 364 -14.69 12.81 -0.76
N GLU A 365 -14.92 14.11 -1.03
CA GLU A 365 -14.64 15.18 -0.07
C GLU A 365 -15.48 15.03 1.21
N GLU A 366 -16.74 14.66 1.07
CA GLU A 366 -17.65 14.46 2.20
C GLU A 366 -17.18 13.29 3.11
N GLU A 367 -16.63 12.24 2.51
CA GLU A 367 -16.08 11.14 3.29
C GLU A 367 -14.78 11.53 3.98
N PHE A 368 -13.93 12.31 3.32
CA PHE A 368 -12.71 12.84 3.92
C PHE A 368 -13.04 13.75 5.13
N ASP A 369 -13.97 14.71 4.98
CA ASP A 369 -14.42 15.55 6.08
C ASP A 369 -15.05 14.75 7.23
N ALA A 370 -15.84 13.74 6.91
CA ALA A 370 -16.41 12.85 7.92
C ALA A 370 -15.35 12.04 8.69
N TRP A 371 -14.18 11.77 8.10
CA TRP A 371 -13.05 11.19 8.80
C TRP A 371 -12.39 12.19 9.75
N LEU A 372 -12.24 13.46 9.36
CA LEU A 372 -11.68 14.50 10.21
C LEU A 372 -12.52 14.70 11.48
N THR A 373 -13.84 14.71 11.32
CA THR A 373 -14.77 14.82 12.45
C THR A 373 -14.85 13.54 13.29
N GLY A 374 -14.46 12.40 12.74
CA GLY A 374 -14.60 11.06 13.32
C GLY A 374 -15.94 10.39 13.00
N PHE A 375 -16.88 11.09 12.34
CA PHE A 375 -18.19 10.52 11.99
C PHE A 375 -18.07 9.26 11.12
N ALA A 376 -17.19 9.28 10.09
CA ALA A 376 -16.96 8.14 9.23
C ALA A 376 -16.46 6.89 10.02
N ALA A 377 -15.79 7.09 11.15
CA ALA A 377 -15.32 6.00 11.99
C ALA A 377 -16.45 5.22 12.69
N LEU A 378 -17.61 5.80 12.83
CA LEU A 378 -18.79 5.20 13.45
C LEU A 378 -19.70 4.48 12.45
N LEU A 379 -19.48 4.70 11.13
CA LEU A 379 -20.27 4.05 10.09
C LEU A 379 -19.85 2.58 9.90
N PRO A 380 -20.78 1.69 9.54
CA PRO A 380 -20.47 0.31 9.22
C PRO A 380 -19.41 0.22 8.11
N ARG A 381 -18.37 -0.59 8.31
CA ARG A 381 -17.28 -0.82 7.36
C ARG A 381 -17.12 -2.30 7.09
N ARG A 382 -16.70 -2.64 5.89
CA ARG A 382 -16.08 -3.94 5.68
C ARG A 382 -14.81 -4.01 6.52
N LYS A 383 -14.66 -5.08 7.28
CA LYS A 383 -13.33 -5.40 7.83
C LYS A 383 -12.41 -5.59 6.63
N THR A 384 -11.46 -4.70 6.46
CA THR A 384 -10.32 -4.95 5.58
C THR A 384 -9.59 -6.12 6.23
N VAL A 385 -9.70 -7.29 5.64
CA VAL A 385 -8.88 -8.43 6.06
C VAL A 385 -7.47 -8.04 5.67
N ALA A 386 -6.55 -8.02 6.63
CA ALA A 386 -5.15 -7.93 6.31
C ALA A 386 -4.85 -9.03 5.29
N LEU A 387 -4.21 -8.65 4.17
CA LEU A 387 -3.84 -9.63 3.15
C LEU A 387 -2.91 -10.64 3.82
N ASP A 388 -3.36 -11.89 3.94
CA ASP A 388 -2.45 -12.98 4.26
C ASP A 388 -1.41 -13.03 3.16
N VAL A 389 -0.16 -12.79 3.54
CA VAL A 389 0.97 -12.84 2.61
C VAL A 389 1.08 -14.26 2.12
N ALA A 390 0.84 -14.47 0.83
CA ALA A 390 1.20 -15.71 0.18
C ALA A 390 2.73 -15.90 0.33
N PRO A 391 3.21 -17.10 0.67
CA PRO A 391 4.64 -17.36 0.76
C PRO A 391 5.30 -17.03 -0.58
N GLU A 392 6.39 -16.24 -0.54
CA GLU A 392 7.26 -15.93 -1.68
C GLU A 392 8.00 -17.18 -2.17
#